data_e1b6897f1c5cc1a6d88288ec99f8ea3c
#
_entry.id   e1b6897f1c5cc1a6d88288ec99f8ea3c
#
_cell.length_a   1.000
_cell.length_b   1.000
_cell.length_c   1.000
_cell.angle_alpha   90.00
_cell.angle_beta   90.00
_cell.angle_gamma   90.00
#
_symmetry.space_group_name_H-M   'P 1'
#
loop_
_entity.id
_entity.type
_entity.pdbx_description
1 polymer ?
#
loop_
_entity_poly.entity_id
_entity_poly.type
_entity_poly.pdbx_seq_one_letter_code
_entity_poly.pdbx_strand_id
1 'polypeptide(L)'
;MKRAVPSLLAAFLAAFLALGFWAGAPAPARAADMAALHNGRAAGQTIELGIGKSYVVNLPEDASEVLVADPKIANAVVRSARKAYIIGVALGGTDVIFFDKDGNQILGLSVMVGRDLTPVRANLRASIPDSRISAQQVGDSVLLTGSVRSAAEAQTAVDIATTLTGSPDKVVNAMTIEGRDQVALKVTVAEMERSVVKQLGINWDANGTIGTTLLGFGSNPAYIVNNTSPGAVLAGVSGTSNVVQNLSGNGAGVFASGDKYNVLGNVQALEQSGLLRTLAEPTLTAISGEKAEFLAGGEFPIPVSTGDDGAISVTFKKYGVGLGFTPVVMTEGRISLQIATEVSELTQEGAVSVSSVGGTSVSIPGLKVRRAHTTVEMPSGGSLAIAGLLSDDARQGFSGLPGLGNLPILGALFRSRDYQRGQTELVVIVTPYIIKPVARSKLARPDDNFQPSTDAQAILMKKMNRIYAPSRTAAPAPAGHPARVGYVLD
;
A
#
# COMPACT_ATOMS: atom_id res chain seq x y z
N MET A 1 35.63 9.83 50.32
CA MET A 1 35.22 10.54 51.50
C MET A 1 33.71 10.67 51.56
N LYS A 2 33.10 10.01 52.59
CA LYS A 2 31.93 10.39 53.38
C LYS A 2 30.61 10.59 52.55
N ARG A 3 29.46 10.07 52.93
CA ARG A 3 28.96 9.25 54.08
C ARG A 3 27.56 8.78 53.73
N ALA A 4 27.22 7.57 54.08
CA ALA A 4 25.87 7.02 54.14
C ALA A 4 25.12 7.61 55.37
N VAL A 5 23.79 7.80 55.23
CA VAL A 5 22.87 7.98 56.35
C VAL A 5 21.67 7.09 56.12
N PRO A 6 21.30 6.21 57.08
CA PRO A 6 20.20 5.29 56.92
C PRO A 6 18.84 5.89 57.36
N SER A 7 17.78 5.62 56.61
CA SER A 7 16.40 5.92 56.95
C SER A 7 15.86 4.89 57.97
N LEU A 8 15.87 5.25 59.26
CA LEU A 8 15.22 4.59 60.41
C LEU A 8 13.81 5.20 60.63
N LEU A 9 12.91 5.09 59.64
CA LEU A 9 11.53 5.61 59.80
C LEU A 9 10.44 4.71 59.19
N ALA A 10 10.75 3.47 58.79
CA ALA A 10 9.79 2.53 58.24
C ALA A 10 9.40 1.34 59.15
N ALA A 11 9.92 1.31 60.39
CA ALA A 11 9.71 0.18 61.30
C ALA A 11 8.68 0.47 62.47
N PHE A 12 8.08 1.64 62.52
CA PHE A 12 7.14 1.99 63.64
C PHE A 12 5.67 2.07 63.24
N LEU A 13 5.29 1.79 61.98
CA LEU A 13 3.88 1.82 61.56
C LEU A 13 3.26 0.44 61.34
N ALA A 14 3.99 -0.65 61.54
CA ALA A 14 3.50 -2.02 61.38
C ALA A 14 3.11 -2.74 62.70
N ALA A 15 3.26 -2.08 63.83
CA ALA A 15 3.01 -2.73 65.17
C ALA A 15 1.73 -2.25 65.90
N PHE A 16 0.88 -1.42 65.27
CA PHE A 16 -0.33 -0.89 65.97
C PHE A 16 -1.67 -1.27 65.34
N LEU A 17 -1.71 -2.25 64.43
CA LEU A 17 -2.94 -2.74 63.77
C LEU A 17 -3.26 -4.21 64.04
N ALA A 18 -2.68 -4.83 65.07
CA ALA A 18 -2.88 -6.25 65.38
C ALA A 18 -3.56 -6.50 66.75
N LEU A 19 -4.31 -5.54 67.30
CA LEU A 19 -5.10 -5.80 68.52
C LEU A 19 -6.42 -5.04 68.45
N GLY A 20 -7.48 -5.76 68.07
CA GLY A 20 -8.84 -5.29 68.31
C GLY A 20 -9.77 -5.42 67.12
N PHE A 21 -10.22 -6.61 66.82
CA PHE A 21 -11.58 -6.85 66.35
C PHE A 21 -11.87 -8.37 66.38
N TRP A 22 -12.04 -8.90 67.59
CA TRP A 22 -12.68 -10.19 67.75
C TRP A 22 -14.08 -9.91 68.29
N ALA A 23 -15.06 -9.68 67.43
CA ALA A 23 -16.45 -9.64 67.78
C ALA A 23 -17.31 -10.07 66.60
N GLY A 24 -17.90 -11.26 66.67
CA GLY A 24 -19.18 -11.57 66.07
C GLY A 24 -19.17 -11.90 64.58
N ALA A 25 -18.80 -13.12 64.20
CA ALA A 25 -19.34 -13.70 62.99
C ALA A 25 -20.84 -13.87 63.17
N PRO A 26 -21.71 -13.26 62.32
CA PRO A 26 -23.09 -13.68 62.24
C PRO A 26 -23.11 -15.08 61.59
N ALA A 27 -23.70 -16.04 62.30
CA ALA A 27 -24.03 -17.36 61.74
C ALA A 27 -24.79 -17.21 60.42
N PRO A 28 -24.57 -18.07 59.41
CA PRO A 28 -25.40 -18.09 58.23
C PRO A 28 -26.83 -18.35 58.66
N ALA A 29 -27.69 -17.31 58.57
CA ALA A 29 -29.11 -17.48 58.63
C ALA A 29 -29.47 -18.51 57.54
N ARG A 30 -29.94 -19.65 58.01
CA ARG A 30 -30.60 -20.64 57.15
C ARG A 30 -31.71 -19.91 56.40
N ALA A 31 -31.50 -19.70 55.11
CA ALA A 31 -32.55 -19.46 54.15
C ALA A 31 -33.32 -20.82 53.98
N ALA A 32 -33.97 -21.23 55.02
CA ALA A 32 -34.98 -22.23 54.99
C ALA A 32 -36.34 -21.52 55.02
N ASP A 33 -37.19 -21.91 54.10
CA ASP A 33 -38.62 -21.57 54.04
C ASP A 33 -39.04 -20.23 53.39
N MET A 34 -38.51 -19.92 52.20
CA MET A 34 -39.32 -19.17 51.23
C MET A 34 -39.69 -20.04 49.99
N ALA A 35 -39.48 -21.34 50.07
CA ALA A 35 -39.83 -22.26 48.97
C ALA A 35 -41.24 -22.92 49.15
N ALA A 36 -42.02 -22.49 50.15
CA ALA A 36 -43.27 -23.13 50.47
C ALA A 36 -44.56 -22.38 50.07
N LEU A 37 -44.43 -21.33 49.19
CA LEU A 37 -45.62 -20.68 48.58
C LEU A 37 -45.55 -20.61 47.05
N HIS A 38 -44.89 -21.57 46.42
CA HIS A 38 -45.11 -21.86 45.01
C HIS A 38 -46.08 -23.03 44.89
N ASN A 39 -47.37 -22.70 45.09
CA ASN A 39 -48.43 -23.59 44.66
C ASN A 39 -48.13 -24.11 43.27
N GLY A 40 -47.85 -25.40 43.16
CA GLY A 40 -48.07 -26.32 42.08
C GLY A 40 -48.16 -25.80 40.65
N ARG A 41 -47.23 -24.92 40.22
CA ARG A 41 -47.01 -24.70 38.80
C ARG A 41 -45.95 -25.69 38.40
N ALA A 42 -46.38 -26.80 37.78
CA ALA A 42 -45.48 -27.63 37.00
C ALA A 42 -44.63 -26.69 36.10
N ALA A 43 -43.32 -26.72 36.26
CA ALA A 43 -42.39 -25.89 35.48
C ALA A 43 -42.77 -26.00 34.02
N GLY A 44 -43.23 -24.92 33.40
CA GLY A 44 -43.68 -24.91 32.01
C GLY A 44 -42.54 -25.39 31.10
N GLN A 45 -42.68 -26.56 30.55
CA GLN A 45 -41.73 -27.12 29.58
C GLN A 45 -41.81 -26.25 28.32
N THR A 46 -40.71 -25.61 27.93
CA THR A 46 -40.65 -24.84 26.69
C THR A 46 -40.36 -25.75 25.50
N ILE A 47 -41.19 -25.67 24.47
CA ILE A 47 -41.07 -26.44 23.23
C ILE A 47 -40.81 -25.45 22.08
N GLU A 48 -39.74 -25.69 21.34
CA GLU A 48 -39.47 -24.96 20.09
C GLU A 48 -40.01 -25.77 18.91
N LEU A 49 -40.85 -25.17 18.09
CA LEU A 49 -41.54 -25.80 16.97
C LEU A 49 -41.42 -24.98 15.70
N GLY A 50 -41.11 -25.61 14.58
CA GLY A 50 -41.11 -24.94 13.25
C GLY A 50 -42.52 -24.70 12.73
N ILE A 51 -42.73 -23.64 11.91
CA ILE A 51 -44.00 -23.43 11.20
C ILE A 51 -44.34 -24.68 10.37
N GLY A 52 -45.59 -25.15 10.46
CA GLY A 52 -46.05 -26.32 9.74
C GLY A 52 -45.55 -27.65 10.29
N LYS A 53 -44.78 -27.64 11.40
CA LYS A 53 -44.33 -28.85 12.11
C LYS A 53 -45.28 -29.20 13.24
N SER A 54 -45.30 -30.48 13.59
CA SER A 54 -46.07 -30.96 14.72
C SER A 54 -45.17 -31.64 15.76
N TYR A 55 -45.51 -31.44 17.01
CA TYR A 55 -44.84 -32.09 18.14
C TYR A 55 -45.82 -32.92 18.92
N VAL A 56 -45.44 -34.14 19.30
CA VAL A 56 -46.27 -35.06 20.05
C VAL A 56 -45.96 -34.91 21.53
N VAL A 57 -46.96 -34.58 22.30
CA VAL A 57 -46.89 -34.48 23.76
C VAL A 57 -47.56 -35.68 24.38
N ASN A 58 -46.84 -36.41 25.24
CA ASN A 58 -47.41 -37.45 26.06
C ASN A 58 -47.83 -36.86 27.42
N LEU A 59 -49.10 -36.98 27.73
CA LEU A 59 -49.65 -36.45 28.97
C LEU A 59 -49.55 -37.52 30.09
N PRO A 60 -49.21 -37.10 31.32
CA PRO A 60 -49.11 -38.03 32.45
C PRO A 60 -50.47 -38.61 32.90
N GLU A 61 -51.53 -37.84 32.69
CA GLU A 61 -52.91 -38.17 33.06
C GLU A 61 -53.85 -37.95 31.87
N ASP A 62 -55.11 -38.44 32.00
CA ASP A 62 -56.10 -38.32 30.93
C ASP A 62 -56.60 -36.87 30.83
N ALA A 63 -56.29 -36.18 29.74
CA ALA A 63 -56.76 -34.84 29.44
C ALA A 63 -58.21 -34.84 28.94
N SER A 64 -59.00 -33.95 29.53
CA SER A 64 -60.40 -33.70 29.14
C SER A 64 -60.53 -32.43 28.32
N GLU A 65 -59.71 -31.39 28.64
CA GLU A 65 -59.77 -30.10 27.97
C GLU A 65 -58.35 -29.61 27.67
N VAL A 66 -58.22 -28.83 26.58
CA VAL A 66 -56.99 -28.15 26.18
C VAL A 66 -57.29 -26.67 25.92
N LEU A 67 -56.51 -25.78 26.53
CA LEU A 67 -56.57 -24.37 26.34
C LEU A 67 -55.32 -23.91 25.59
N VAL A 68 -55.46 -23.25 24.46
CA VAL A 68 -54.40 -22.59 23.71
C VAL A 68 -54.60 -21.08 23.81
N ALA A 69 -53.60 -20.36 24.36
CA ALA A 69 -53.74 -18.93 24.61
C ALA A 69 -53.86 -18.13 23.29
N ASP A 70 -53.11 -18.48 22.25
CA ASP A 70 -53.28 -17.91 20.90
C ASP A 70 -53.29 -19.02 19.81
N PRO A 71 -54.48 -19.41 19.34
CA PRO A 71 -54.61 -20.45 18.28
C PRO A 71 -54.05 -20.04 16.92
N LYS A 72 -53.75 -18.74 16.69
CA LYS A 72 -53.14 -18.26 15.44
C LYS A 72 -51.65 -18.62 15.39
N ILE A 73 -51.00 -18.77 16.55
CA ILE A 73 -49.56 -19.08 16.66
C ILE A 73 -49.36 -20.59 16.67
N ALA A 74 -50.09 -21.31 17.55
CA ALA A 74 -50.06 -22.78 17.59
C ALA A 74 -51.46 -23.32 17.84
N ASN A 75 -51.71 -24.51 17.30
CA ASN A 75 -52.95 -25.25 17.54
C ASN A 75 -52.61 -26.57 18.24
N ALA A 76 -53.48 -26.99 19.14
CA ALA A 76 -53.33 -28.25 19.86
C ALA A 76 -54.54 -29.19 19.58
N VAL A 77 -54.24 -30.42 19.18
CA VAL A 77 -55.26 -31.42 18.88
C VAL A 77 -55.06 -32.65 19.76
N VAL A 78 -56.01 -32.96 20.62
CA VAL A 78 -56.00 -34.17 21.45
C VAL A 78 -56.61 -35.35 20.66
N ARG A 79 -55.82 -36.37 20.37
CA ARG A 79 -56.27 -37.54 19.62
C ARG A 79 -56.53 -38.77 20.50
N SER A 80 -55.98 -38.79 21.69
CA SER A 80 -56.29 -39.81 22.72
C SER A 80 -56.14 -39.17 24.08
N ALA A 81 -56.73 -39.79 25.11
CA ALA A 81 -56.73 -39.24 26.47
C ALA A 81 -55.34 -38.79 26.98
N ARG A 82 -54.26 -39.42 26.49
CA ARG A 82 -52.85 -39.14 26.92
C ARG A 82 -51.91 -38.68 25.81
N LYS A 83 -52.43 -38.36 24.62
CA LYS A 83 -51.57 -37.86 23.51
C LYS A 83 -52.18 -36.64 22.85
N ALA A 84 -51.43 -35.58 22.85
CA ALA A 84 -51.77 -34.36 22.15
C ALA A 84 -50.73 -34.02 21.06
N TYR A 85 -51.18 -33.39 19.99
CA TYR A 85 -50.37 -32.91 18.89
C TYR A 85 -50.41 -31.39 18.88
N ILE A 86 -49.26 -30.77 19.02
CA ILE A 86 -49.14 -29.32 18.91
C ILE A 86 -48.60 -29.01 17.53
N ILE A 87 -49.29 -28.14 16.80
CA ILE A 87 -48.96 -27.76 15.41
C ILE A 87 -48.63 -26.26 15.39
N GLY A 88 -47.44 -25.89 14.95
CA GLY A 88 -47.06 -24.51 14.76
C GLY A 88 -47.72 -23.92 13.51
N VAL A 89 -48.47 -22.83 13.65
CA VAL A 89 -49.21 -22.17 12.55
C VAL A 89 -48.52 -20.92 12.08
N ALA A 90 -48.12 -20.04 13.00
CA ALA A 90 -47.46 -18.76 12.71
C ALA A 90 -46.32 -18.47 13.71
N LEU A 91 -45.43 -17.53 13.36
CA LEU A 91 -44.33 -17.10 14.24
C LEU A 91 -44.88 -16.46 15.51
N GLY A 92 -44.31 -16.84 16.66
CA GLY A 92 -44.65 -16.24 17.95
C GLY A 92 -44.53 -17.25 19.10
N GLY A 93 -44.88 -16.80 20.28
CA GLY A 93 -44.93 -17.60 21.51
C GLY A 93 -46.37 -17.70 22.02
N THR A 94 -46.80 -18.88 22.42
CA THR A 94 -48.11 -19.11 23.03
C THR A 94 -48.02 -20.21 24.11
N ASP A 95 -48.95 -20.20 25.02
CA ASP A 95 -49.03 -21.23 26.06
C ASP A 95 -50.16 -22.21 25.76
N VAL A 96 -49.90 -23.49 25.97
CA VAL A 96 -50.84 -24.58 25.84
C VAL A 96 -50.98 -25.28 27.19
N ILE A 97 -52.19 -25.32 27.72
CA ILE A 97 -52.48 -25.88 29.02
C ILE A 97 -53.48 -27.01 28.88
N PHE A 98 -53.21 -28.13 29.50
CA PHE A 98 -54.06 -29.32 29.51
C PHE A 98 -54.72 -29.50 30.89
N PHE A 99 -56.02 -29.78 30.89
CA PHE A 99 -56.80 -29.98 32.10
C PHE A 99 -57.41 -31.36 32.16
N ASP A 100 -57.61 -31.87 33.37
CA ASP A 100 -58.35 -33.12 33.67
C ASP A 100 -59.88 -32.89 33.66
N LYS A 101 -60.63 -33.90 34.00
CA LYS A 101 -62.11 -33.84 34.09
C LYS A 101 -62.59 -32.96 35.28
N ASP A 102 -61.75 -32.81 36.30
CA ASP A 102 -62.02 -32.03 37.48
C ASP A 102 -61.54 -30.56 37.39
N GLY A 103 -61.01 -30.18 36.23
CA GLY A 103 -60.51 -28.81 35.95
C GLY A 103 -59.11 -28.54 36.52
N ASN A 104 -58.37 -29.54 36.96
CA ASN A 104 -57.00 -29.33 37.45
C ASN A 104 -56.04 -29.32 36.28
N GLN A 105 -54.99 -28.47 36.35
CA GLN A 105 -53.96 -28.40 35.34
C GLN A 105 -53.05 -29.65 35.40
N ILE A 106 -53.03 -30.44 34.32
CA ILE A 106 -52.16 -31.60 34.14
C ILE A 106 -50.78 -31.20 33.68
N LEU A 107 -50.71 -30.29 32.66
CA LEU A 107 -49.46 -29.89 32.04
C LEU A 107 -49.62 -28.50 31.42
N GLY A 108 -48.65 -27.62 31.65
CA GLY A 108 -48.54 -26.32 30.97
C GLY A 108 -47.27 -26.32 30.09
N LEU A 109 -47.40 -25.97 28.83
CA LEU A 109 -46.33 -25.91 27.87
C LEU A 109 -46.23 -24.52 27.28
N SER A 110 -45.05 -23.92 27.30
CA SER A 110 -44.78 -22.70 26.55
C SER A 110 -44.22 -23.08 25.16
N VAL A 111 -44.94 -22.74 24.12
CA VAL A 111 -44.64 -23.16 22.74
C VAL A 111 -44.11 -21.93 22.00
N MET A 112 -42.87 -22.01 21.56
CA MET A 112 -42.23 -21.04 20.69
C MET A 112 -42.25 -21.54 19.26
N VAL A 113 -43.00 -20.87 18.39
CA VAL A 113 -43.08 -21.24 16.96
C VAL A 113 -42.12 -20.35 16.21
N GLY A 114 -41.11 -20.96 15.60
CA GLY A 114 -40.06 -20.26 14.85
C GLY A 114 -39.93 -20.74 13.40
N ARG A 115 -39.04 -20.10 12.66
CA ARG A 115 -38.62 -20.61 11.34
C ARG A 115 -37.73 -21.83 11.52
N ASP A 116 -37.87 -22.83 10.67
CA ASP A 116 -37.01 -23.99 10.67
C ASP A 116 -35.62 -23.58 10.09
N LEU A 117 -34.65 -23.36 10.98
CA LEU A 117 -33.27 -22.99 10.61
C LEU A 117 -32.39 -24.24 10.33
N THR A 118 -32.94 -25.47 10.40
CA THR A 118 -32.19 -26.71 10.13
C THR A 118 -31.55 -26.70 8.73
N PRO A 119 -32.26 -26.31 7.66
CA PRO A 119 -31.66 -26.24 6.32
C PRO A 119 -30.53 -25.20 6.25
N VAL A 120 -30.66 -24.01 6.91
CA VAL A 120 -29.63 -23.02 6.95
C VAL A 120 -28.38 -23.54 7.63
N ARG A 121 -28.54 -24.15 8.82
CA ARG A 121 -27.41 -24.70 9.57
C ARG A 121 -26.71 -25.81 8.79
N ALA A 122 -27.46 -26.65 8.06
CA ALA A 122 -26.91 -27.70 7.21
C ALA A 122 -26.11 -27.11 6.04
N ASN A 123 -26.67 -26.10 5.33
CA ASN A 123 -26.00 -25.42 4.22
C ASN A 123 -24.78 -24.65 4.67
N LEU A 124 -24.84 -23.93 5.80
CA LEU A 124 -23.68 -23.23 6.37
C LEU A 124 -22.52 -24.20 6.68
N ARG A 125 -22.81 -25.36 7.28
CA ARG A 125 -21.79 -26.38 7.55
C ARG A 125 -21.22 -27.02 6.29
N ALA A 126 -22.04 -27.20 5.27
CA ALA A 126 -21.59 -27.75 3.99
C ALA A 126 -20.74 -26.78 3.18
N SER A 127 -21.12 -25.48 3.18
CA SER A 127 -20.44 -24.45 2.39
C SER A 127 -19.20 -23.87 3.08
N ILE A 128 -19.21 -23.84 4.43
CA ILE A 128 -18.12 -23.25 5.23
C ILE A 128 -17.75 -24.23 6.37
N PRO A 129 -17.11 -25.38 6.06
CA PRO A 129 -16.93 -26.48 7.01
C PRO A 129 -16.06 -26.13 8.23
N ASP A 130 -15.12 -25.21 8.08
CA ASP A 130 -14.16 -24.84 9.13
C ASP A 130 -14.59 -23.63 9.97
N SER A 131 -15.81 -23.12 9.76
CA SER A 131 -16.36 -22.01 10.52
C SER A 131 -17.18 -22.47 11.73
N ARG A 132 -17.24 -21.61 12.75
CA ARG A 132 -18.07 -21.82 13.94
C ARG A 132 -19.28 -20.90 13.90
N ILE A 133 -20.10 -21.03 12.85
CA ILE A 133 -21.29 -20.20 12.67
C ILE A 133 -22.50 -20.84 13.35
N SER A 134 -23.22 -20.04 14.14
CA SER A 134 -24.51 -20.40 14.72
C SER A 134 -25.59 -19.47 14.18
N ALA A 135 -26.65 -20.03 13.64
CA ALA A 135 -27.83 -19.30 13.22
C ALA A 135 -28.94 -19.45 14.28
N GLN A 136 -29.42 -18.31 14.80
CA GLN A 136 -30.47 -18.23 15.79
C GLN A 136 -31.61 -17.34 15.27
N GLN A 137 -32.85 -17.66 15.67
CA GLN A 137 -33.98 -16.79 15.36
C GLN A 137 -34.14 -15.73 16.46
N VAL A 138 -34.30 -14.49 16.05
CA VAL A 138 -34.64 -13.36 16.94
C VAL A 138 -35.84 -12.63 16.34
N GLY A 139 -37.03 -12.91 16.86
CA GLY A 139 -38.27 -12.39 16.27
C GLY A 139 -38.49 -12.91 14.85
N ASP A 140 -38.61 -12.03 13.87
CA ASP A 140 -38.75 -12.38 12.45
C ASP A 140 -37.40 -12.39 11.68
N SER A 141 -36.29 -12.09 12.40
CA SER A 141 -34.94 -12.02 11.83
C SER A 141 -34.10 -13.24 12.22
N VAL A 142 -33.10 -13.53 11.39
CA VAL A 142 -32.06 -14.54 11.65
C VAL A 142 -30.77 -13.86 12.07
N LEU A 143 -30.31 -14.16 13.26
CA LEU A 143 -29.04 -13.69 13.81
C LEU A 143 -27.96 -14.72 13.52
N LEU A 144 -26.93 -14.32 12.77
CA LEU A 144 -25.72 -15.11 12.55
C LEU A 144 -24.66 -14.68 13.56
N THR A 145 -24.21 -15.64 14.40
CA THR A 145 -23.16 -15.42 15.41
C THR A 145 -22.05 -16.44 15.24
N GLY A 146 -20.89 -16.17 15.84
CA GLY A 146 -19.74 -17.06 15.78
C GLY A 146 -18.56 -16.44 15.07
N SER A 147 -17.65 -17.29 14.58
CA SER A 147 -16.42 -16.83 13.93
C SER A 147 -16.23 -17.45 12.55
N VAL A 148 -15.71 -16.63 11.64
CA VAL A 148 -15.35 -16.97 10.26
C VAL A 148 -13.91 -16.54 9.98
N ARG A 149 -13.25 -17.20 9.02
CA ARG A 149 -11.85 -16.89 8.71
C ARG A 149 -11.67 -15.65 7.84
N SER A 150 -12.62 -15.35 6.97
CA SER A 150 -12.52 -14.23 6.05
C SER A 150 -13.82 -13.44 5.90
N ALA A 151 -13.72 -12.21 5.39
CA ALA A 151 -14.88 -11.39 5.05
C ALA A 151 -15.72 -12.03 3.93
N ALA A 152 -15.09 -12.76 3.01
CA ALA A 152 -15.78 -13.49 1.94
C ALA A 152 -16.65 -14.61 2.51
N GLU A 153 -16.15 -15.37 3.49
CA GLU A 153 -16.94 -16.40 4.18
C GLU A 153 -18.12 -15.78 4.95
N ALA A 154 -17.92 -14.63 5.59
CA ALA A 154 -19.00 -13.91 6.26
C ALA A 154 -20.10 -13.51 5.28
N GLN A 155 -19.75 -12.99 4.10
CA GLN A 155 -20.71 -12.63 3.08
C GLN A 155 -21.46 -13.86 2.54
N THR A 156 -20.76 -14.95 2.26
CA THR A 156 -21.38 -16.21 1.84
C THR A 156 -22.39 -16.72 2.87
N ALA A 157 -22.07 -16.61 4.17
CA ALA A 157 -22.99 -16.99 5.23
C ALA A 157 -24.26 -16.11 5.27
N VAL A 158 -24.09 -14.80 5.06
CA VAL A 158 -25.22 -13.85 4.95
C VAL A 158 -26.09 -14.19 3.74
N ASP A 159 -25.49 -14.48 2.57
CA ASP A 159 -26.22 -14.82 1.35
C ASP A 159 -27.03 -16.12 1.51
N ILE A 160 -26.46 -17.14 2.15
CA ILE A 160 -27.18 -18.39 2.48
C ILE A 160 -28.39 -18.09 3.39
N ALA A 161 -28.21 -17.29 4.43
CA ALA A 161 -29.28 -16.92 5.33
C ALA A 161 -30.36 -16.07 4.64
N THR A 162 -29.95 -15.15 3.77
CA THR A 162 -30.84 -14.28 2.99
C THR A 162 -31.73 -15.09 2.04
N THR A 163 -31.18 -16.12 1.42
CA THR A 163 -31.95 -17.03 0.53
C THR A 163 -33.11 -17.68 1.27
N LEU A 164 -32.97 -18.00 2.56
CA LEU A 164 -34.05 -18.58 3.37
C LEU A 164 -35.03 -17.52 3.87
N THR A 165 -34.53 -16.34 4.28
CA THR A 165 -35.40 -15.28 4.84
C THR A 165 -36.14 -14.50 3.76
N GLY A 166 -35.68 -14.57 2.51
CA GLY A 166 -36.23 -13.87 1.35
C GLY A 166 -35.95 -12.35 1.34
N SER A 167 -35.24 -11.84 2.36
CA SER A 167 -34.91 -10.41 2.45
C SER A 167 -33.62 -10.21 3.24
N PRO A 168 -32.66 -9.39 2.76
CA PRO A 168 -31.42 -9.11 3.45
C PRO A 168 -31.64 -8.37 4.78
N ASP A 169 -32.68 -7.56 4.90
CA ASP A 169 -33.01 -6.79 6.11
C ASP A 169 -33.39 -7.68 7.31
N LYS A 170 -33.72 -8.95 7.04
CA LYS A 170 -34.07 -9.94 8.07
C LYS A 170 -32.88 -10.79 8.51
N VAL A 171 -31.66 -10.47 8.06
CA VAL A 171 -30.44 -11.15 8.47
C VAL A 171 -29.53 -10.17 9.21
N VAL A 172 -29.28 -10.47 10.48
CA VAL A 172 -28.37 -9.69 11.33
C VAL A 172 -27.03 -10.42 11.40
N ASN A 173 -26.00 -9.79 10.88
CA ASN A 173 -24.63 -10.31 10.92
C ASN A 173 -23.90 -9.83 12.19
N ALA A 174 -23.69 -10.73 13.14
CA ALA A 174 -22.90 -10.53 14.35
C ALA A 174 -21.71 -11.52 14.41
N MET A 175 -21.24 -11.98 13.24
CA MET A 175 -20.07 -12.85 13.17
C MET A 175 -18.78 -12.05 13.37
N THR A 176 -17.80 -12.67 14.02
CA THR A 176 -16.45 -12.12 14.19
C THR A 176 -15.50 -12.81 13.19
N ILE A 177 -14.63 -12.03 12.56
CA ILE A 177 -13.61 -12.58 11.67
C ILE A 177 -12.41 -12.97 12.52
N GLU A 178 -12.07 -14.28 12.54
CA GLU A 178 -10.90 -14.82 13.25
C GLU A 178 -9.66 -14.53 12.44
N GLY A 179 -8.87 -13.54 12.89
CA GLY A 179 -7.61 -13.22 12.29
C GLY A 179 -7.78 -12.51 10.94
N ARG A 180 -7.81 -11.19 10.96
CA ARG A 180 -7.70 -10.44 9.71
C ARG A 180 -6.34 -10.71 9.11
N ASP A 181 -6.30 -11.44 8.00
CA ASP A 181 -5.07 -11.67 7.26
C ASP A 181 -4.42 -10.34 6.89
N GLN A 182 -3.12 -10.25 7.13
CA GLN A 182 -2.33 -9.10 6.75
C GLN A 182 -1.53 -9.44 5.50
N VAL A 183 -1.54 -8.53 4.54
CA VAL A 183 -0.81 -8.68 3.28
C VAL A 183 0.27 -7.61 3.23
N ALA A 184 1.53 -8.04 3.12
CA ALA A 184 2.64 -7.18 2.77
C ALA A 184 2.79 -7.20 1.25
N LEU A 185 2.75 -6.03 0.63
CA LEU A 185 2.99 -5.86 -0.78
C LEU A 185 4.39 -5.28 -0.98
N LYS A 186 5.23 -5.99 -1.72
CA LYS A 186 6.50 -5.49 -2.24
C LYS A 186 6.32 -5.11 -3.70
N VAL A 187 6.64 -3.87 -4.03
CA VAL A 187 6.67 -3.38 -5.41
C VAL A 187 8.12 -3.10 -5.77
N THR A 188 8.54 -3.53 -6.95
CA THR A 188 9.85 -3.22 -7.52
C THR A 188 9.64 -2.45 -8.80
N VAL A 189 10.08 -1.19 -8.82
CA VAL A 189 10.10 -0.34 -10.01
C VAL A 189 11.56 -0.21 -10.43
N ALA A 190 11.90 -0.82 -11.56
CA ALA A 190 13.25 -0.78 -12.11
C ALA A 190 13.22 -0.10 -13.47
N GLU A 191 14.09 0.88 -13.64
CA GLU A 191 14.30 1.59 -14.92
C GLU A 191 15.77 1.58 -15.27
N MET A 192 16.04 1.35 -16.53
CA MET A 192 17.36 1.44 -17.10
C MET A 192 17.32 2.34 -18.33
N GLU A 193 18.13 3.39 -18.31
CA GLU A 193 18.28 4.32 -19.41
C GLU A 193 19.70 4.23 -19.95
N ARG A 194 19.83 4.05 -21.24
CA ARG A 194 21.11 4.02 -21.95
C ARG A 194 21.13 5.16 -22.96
N SER A 195 22.18 5.95 -22.93
CA SER A 195 22.39 7.02 -23.89
C SER A 195 23.72 6.80 -24.63
N VAL A 196 23.68 6.93 -25.93
CA VAL A 196 24.89 6.91 -26.77
C VAL A 196 24.87 8.12 -27.67
N VAL A 197 25.93 8.92 -27.57
CA VAL A 197 26.13 10.09 -28.41
C VAL A 197 27.46 9.89 -29.16
N LYS A 198 27.40 9.97 -30.48
CA LYS A 198 28.59 9.92 -31.36
C LYS A 198 28.55 11.09 -32.29
N GLN A 199 29.53 11.95 -32.15
CA GLN A 199 29.73 13.11 -33.04
C GLN A 199 31.09 13.00 -33.69
N LEU A 200 31.09 12.98 -35.00
CA LEU A 200 32.32 12.96 -35.78
C LEU A 200 32.17 13.93 -36.95
N GLY A 201 33.02 14.94 -36.99
CA GLY A 201 33.00 15.90 -38.09
C GLY A 201 34.17 16.81 -38.12
N ILE A 202 34.32 17.50 -39.22
CA ILE A 202 35.32 18.55 -39.43
C ILE A 202 34.57 19.82 -39.75
N ASN A 203 34.79 20.85 -38.94
CA ASN A 203 34.27 22.19 -39.15
C ASN A 203 35.36 23.03 -39.77
N TRP A 204 35.05 23.64 -40.89
CA TRP A 204 35.93 24.54 -41.60
C TRP A 204 35.44 25.97 -41.53
N ASP A 205 36.32 26.89 -41.15
CA ASP A 205 36.09 28.31 -41.20
C ASP A 205 37.23 28.95 -41.99
N ALA A 206 36.91 29.66 -43.05
CA ALA A 206 37.87 30.39 -43.85
C ALA A 206 37.42 31.84 -44.07
N ASN A 207 38.28 32.79 -43.75
CA ASN A 207 38.04 34.19 -43.97
C ASN A 207 39.19 34.76 -44.81
N GLY A 208 38.85 35.58 -45.79
CA GLY A 208 39.87 36.25 -46.62
C GLY A 208 39.39 37.60 -47.12
N THR A 209 40.35 38.43 -47.56
CA THR A 209 40.07 39.73 -48.16
C THR A 209 40.56 39.77 -49.61
N ILE A 210 39.68 40.22 -50.51
CA ILE A 210 40.03 40.52 -51.92
C ILE A 210 39.80 42.04 -52.09
N GLY A 211 40.90 42.81 -52.13
CA GLY A 211 40.80 44.25 -52.07
C GLY A 211 40.22 44.73 -50.73
N THR A 212 39.12 45.45 -50.79
CA THR A 212 38.37 45.93 -49.59
C THR A 212 37.24 45.04 -49.19
N THR A 213 36.99 43.94 -49.90
CA THR A 213 35.88 43.03 -49.66
C THR A 213 36.30 41.86 -48.78
N LEU A 214 35.61 41.67 -47.65
CA LEU A 214 35.78 40.53 -46.76
C LEU A 214 34.92 39.37 -47.32
N LEU A 215 35.57 38.26 -47.58
CA LEU A 215 34.89 37.00 -47.92
C LEU A 215 35.07 35.99 -46.79
N GLY A 216 33.96 35.47 -46.29
CA GLY A 216 33.95 34.44 -45.26
C GLY A 216 33.26 33.18 -45.77
N PHE A 217 33.82 32.05 -45.41
CA PHE A 217 33.26 30.74 -45.66
C PHE A 217 33.39 29.89 -44.40
N GLY A 218 32.26 29.33 -43.92
CA GLY A 218 32.27 28.53 -42.71
C GLY A 218 31.21 27.45 -42.71
N SER A 219 31.48 26.34 -42.10
CA SER A 219 30.55 25.25 -41.93
C SER A 219 29.55 25.49 -40.74
N ASN A 220 29.85 26.46 -39.88
CA ASN A 220 29.00 26.84 -38.75
C ASN A 220 28.69 28.35 -38.79
N PRO A 221 27.45 28.76 -39.17
CA PRO A 221 27.06 30.16 -39.32
C PRO A 221 27.03 30.95 -38.00
N ALA A 222 27.17 30.29 -36.86
CA ALA A 222 27.20 30.95 -35.55
C ALA A 222 28.47 31.78 -35.28
N TYR A 223 29.46 31.71 -36.14
CA TYR A 223 30.72 32.48 -36.09
C TYR A 223 30.75 33.73 -36.96
N ILE A 224 29.62 34.23 -37.38
CA ILE A 224 29.58 35.60 -37.93
C ILE A 224 29.73 36.54 -36.73
N VAL A 225 30.96 36.95 -36.48
CA VAL A 225 31.28 37.99 -35.48
C VAL A 225 30.47 39.22 -35.81
N ASN A 226 29.51 39.55 -34.95
CA ASN A 226 28.84 40.85 -34.96
C ASN A 226 29.82 41.97 -34.55
N ASN A 227 30.83 42.18 -35.34
CA ASN A 227 31.73 43.29 -35.18
C ASN A 227 31.56 44.22 -36.37
N THR A 228 30.75 45.23 -36.19
CA THR A 228 30.37 46.25 -37.17
C THR A 228 31.47 47.23 -37.55
N SER A 229 32.73 46.93 -37.23
CA SER A 229 33.86 47.78 -37.60
C SER A 229 34.74 47.05 -38.60
N PRO A 230 34.82 47.50 -39.87
CA PRO A 230 35.63 46.87 -40.93
C PRO A 230 37.13 46.77 -40.63
N GLY A 231 37.63 47.46 -39.63
CA GLY A 231 39.01 47.37 -39.19
C GLY A 231 39.29 46.47 -38.00
N ALA A 232 38.26 46.07 -37.27
CA ALA A 232 38.43 45.30 -36.02
C ALA A 232 38.59 43.80 -36.25
N VAL A 233 38.09 43.27 -37.39
CA VAL A 233 38.17 41.86 -37.77
C VAL A 233 39.59 41.43 -38.09
N LEU A 234 40.41 42.32 -38.59
CA LEU A 234 41.82 42.04 -38.90
C LEU A 234 42.76 42.31 -37.71
N ALA A 235 42.39 43.20 -36.79
CA ALA A 235 43.20 43.53 -35.64
C ALA A 235 43.11 42.46 -34.51
N GLY A 236 42.03 41.68 -34.46
CA GLY A 236 41.84 40.65 -33.43
C GLY A 236 42.59 39.33 -33.70
N VAL A 237 43.12 39.14 -34.88
CA VAL A 237 43.80 37.89 -35.26
C VAL A 237 45.33 37.92 -35.05
N SER A 238 45.85 39.06 -34.62
CA SER A 238 47.28 39.25 -34.32
C SER A 238 47.74 38.62 -32.98
N GLY A 239 46.87 37.97 -32.27
CA GLY A 239 47.21 37.29 -31.02
C GLY A 239 46.83 35.81 -31.10
N THR A 240 47.83 34.96 -31.14
CA THR A 240 47.72 33.46 -31.11
C THR A 240 46.96 32.92 -29.89
N SER A 241 46.56 33.79 -28.94
CA SER A 241 45.90 33.38 -27.69
C SER A 241 44.38 33.28 -27.78
N ASN A 242 43.70 33.92 -28.75
CA ASN A 242 42.23 33.94 -28.80
C ASN A 242 41.61 32.80 -29.62
N VAL A 243 42.40 32.13 -30.48
CA VAL A 243 41.90 31.00 -31.28
C VAL A 243 41.84 29.69 -30.47
N VAL A 244 42.63 29.60 -29.40
CA VAL A 244 42.70 28.40 -28.54
C VAL A 244 41.60 28.37 -27.48
N GLN A 245 40.99 29.52 -27.13
CA GLN A 245 39.99 29.59 -26.07
C GLN A 245 38.59 29.06 -26.45
N ASN A 246 38.32 28.85 -27.72
CA ASN A 246 37.04 28.28 -28.16
C ASN A 246 37.09 26.78 -28.55
N LEU A 247 38.20 26.10 -28.28
CA LEU A 247 38.28 24.62 -28.34
C LEU A 247 37.68 24.02 -27.06
N SER A 248 36.45 24.37 -26.76
CA SER A 248 35.66 23.76 -25.69
C SER A 248 35.06 22.45 -26.20
N GLY A 249 35.84 21.39 -26.19
CA GLY A 249 35.43 20.07 -26.62
C GLY A 249 36.61 19.18 -27.02
N ASN A 250 36.45 17.88 -27.03
CA ASN A 250 37.43 16.88 -27.45
C ASN A 250 37.69 17.00 -28.99
N GLY A 251 38.44 17.98 -29.39
CA GLY A 251 38.72 18.21 -30.79
C GLY A 251 40.16 18.66 -31.04
N ALA A 252 40.69 18.44 -32.24
CA ALA A 252 41.97 18.95 -32.72
C ALA A 252 41.72 19.96 -33.83
N GLY A 253 42.38 21.11 -33.74
CA GLY A 253 42.27 22.18 -34.72
C GLY A 253 43.55 22.31 -35.57
N VAL A 254 43.41 22.58 -36.84
CA VAL A 254 44.50 22.99 -37.75
C VAL A 254 44.25 24.40 -38.17
N PHE A 255 45.27 25.24 -38.00
CA PHE A 255 45.20 26.66 -38.27
C PHE A 255 46.26 27.03 -39.35
N ALA A 256 45.83 27.79 -40.34
CA ALA A 256 46.72 28.39 -41.34
C ALA A 256 46.31 29.87 -41.48
N SER A 257 47.27 30.78 -41.30
CA SER A 257 47.04 32.21 -41.51
C SER A 257 48.07 32.83 -42.44
N GLY A 258 47.63 33.81 -43.19
CA GLY A 258 48.48 34.67 -44.03
C GLY A 258 47.93 36.10 -43.98
N ASP A 259 48.69 37.07 -44.61
CA ASP A 259 48.30 38.49 -44.52
C ASP A 259 46.92 38.82 -45.07
N LYS A 260 46.32 37.92 -45.87
CA LYS A 260 45.01 38.17 -46.49
C LYS A 260 44.02 37.04 -46.33
N TYR A 261 44.38 35.95 -45.63
CA TYR A 261 43.50 34.81 -45.42
C TYR A 261 43.76 34.14 -44.06
N ASN A 262 42.70 33.60 -43.48
CA ASN A 262 42.75 32.68 -42.36
C ASN A 262 41.89 31.48 -42.63
N VAL A 263 42.43 30.28 -42.39
CA VAL A 263 41.71 29.04 -42.51
C VAL A 263 41.84 28.26 -41.20
N LEU A 264 40.74 27.92 -40.61
CA LEU A 264 40.64 27.11 -39.39
C LEU A 264 39.88 25.83 -39.72
N GLY A 265 40.52 24.70 -39.50
CA GLY A 265 39.88 23.40 -39.55
C GLY A 265 39.83 22.80 -38.13
N ASN A 266 38.66 22.52 -37.63
CA ASN A 266 38.45 21.89 -36.32
C ASN A 266 37.85 20.51 -36.50
N VAL A 267 38.57 19.50 -36.03
CA VAL A 267 38.09 18.11 -36.00
C VAL A 267 37.42 17.83 -34.66
N GLN A 268 36.14 17.57 -34.66
CA GLN A 268 35.37 17.10 -33.51
C GLN A 268 35.19 15.61 -33.59
N ALA A 269 35.65 14.88 -32.57
CA ALA A 269 35.40 13.47 -32.40
C ALA A 269 34.96 13.22 -30.94
N LEU A 270 33.69 13.01 -30.74
CA LEU A 270 33.11 12.74 -29.42
C LEU A 270 32.34 11.42 -29.46
N GLU A 271 32.71 10.51 -28.58
CA GLU A 271 31.92 9.33 -28.27
C GLU A 271 31.64 9.33 -26.78
N GLN A 272 30.36 9.37 -26.43
CA GLN A 272 29.90 9.33 -25.05
C GLN A 272 28.84 8.26 -24.90
N SER A 273 29.01 7.40 -23.89
CA SER A 273 28.01 6.43 -23.51
C SER A 273 27.65 6.60 -22.04
N GLY A 274 26.37 6.69 -21.77
CA GLY A 274 25.81 6.80 -20.43
C GLY A 274 24.91 5.63 -20.10
N LEU A 275 24.94 5.20 -18.85
CA LEU A 275 24.01 4.22 -18.30
C LEU A 275 23.49 4.75 -16.97
N LEU A 276 22.19 4.91 -16.88
CA LEU A 276 21.49 5.26 -15.65
C LEU A 276 20.58 4.09 -15.24
N ARG A 277 20.65 3.69 -13.98
CA ARG A 277 19.76 2.69 -13.40
C ARG A 277 19.05 3.29 -12.20
N THR A 278 17.75 3.31 -12.24
CA THR A 278 16.89 3.70 -11.12
C THR A 278 16.18 2.47 -10.58
N LEU A 279 16.23 2.28 -9.26
CA LEU A 279 15.55 1.18 -8.57
C LEU A 279 14.82 1.73 -7.35
N ALA A 280 13.51 1.49 -7.28
CA ALA A 280 12.69 1.79 -6.11
C ALA A 280 11.94 0.53 -5.67
N GLU A 281 12.04 0.19 -4.39
CA GLU A 281 11.39 -1.00 -3.82
C GLU A 281 10.54 -0.64 -2.59
N PRO A 282 9.39 0.05 -2.75
CA PRO A 282 8.50 0.31 -1.63
C PRO A 282 7.82 -0.98 -1.17
N THR A 283 7.66 -1.10 0.14
CA THR A 283 6.93 -2.18 0.81
C THR A 283 5.91 -1.59 1.76
N LEU A 284 4.69 -2.11 1.74
CA LEU A 284 3.61 -1.63 2.59
C LEU A 284 2.76 -2.81 3.04
N THR A 285 2.26 -2.77 4.26
CA THR A 285 1.40 -3.81 4.83
C THR A 285 0.01 -3.27 5.07
N ALA A 286 -1.01 -4.03 4.68
CA ALA A 286 -2.42 -3.73 4.91
C ALA A 286 -3.18 -4.94 5.42
N ILE A 287 -4.30 -4.70 6.08
CA ILE A 287 -5.28 -5.72 6.44
C ILE A 287 -6.13 -6.04 5.20
N SER A 288 -6.52 -7.30 5.02
CA SER A 288 -7.43 -7.71 3.96
C SER A 288 -8.73 -6.89 3.96
N GLY A 289 -9.07 -6.29 2.82
CA GLY A 289 -10.20 -5.39 2.62
C GLY A 289 -9.96 -3.91 2.94
N GLU A 290 -8.81 -3.54 3.52
CA GLU A 290 -8.51 -2.16 3.91
C GLU A 290 -7.50 -1.52 2.95
N LYS A 291 -7.74 -0.25 2.61
CA LYS A 291 -6.82 0.53 1.79
C LYS A 291 -5.66 1.04 2.62
N ALA A 292 -4.44 0.88 2.11
CA ALA A 292 -3.24 1.47 2.68
C ALA A 292 -2.50 2.34 1.67
N GLU A 293 -1.89 3.41 2.14
CA GLU A 293 -1.11 4.34 1.33
C GLU A 293 0.21 4.67 2.01
N PHE A 294 1.27 4.75 1.22
CA PHE A 294 2.62 5.11 1.63
C PHE A 294 3.21 6.09 0.64
N LEU A 295 3.87 7.13 1.12
CA LEU A 295 4.62 8.08 0.30
C LEU A 295 5.96 8.36 0.97
N ALA A 296 7.04 8.09 0.24
CA ALA A 296 8.39 8.47 0.62
C ALA A 296 8.93 9.48 -0.40
N GLY A 297 9.05 10.74 0.00
CA GLY A 297 9.45 11.82 -0.91
C GLY A 297 9.44 13.16 -0.22
N GLY A 298 9.16 14.20 -0.98
CA GLY A 298 9.05 15.57 -0.53
C GLY A 298 7.92 16.32 -1.22
N GLU A 299 7.91 17.61 -0.99
CA GLU A 299 7.01 18.55 -1.67
C GLU A 299 7.84 19.67 -2.29
N PHE A 300 7.50 20.06 -3.50
CA PHE A 300 8.15 21.20 -4.12
C PHE A 300 7.15 22.33 -4.41
N PRO A 301 7.55 23.57 -4.26
CA PRO A 301 6.68 24.73 -4.44
C PRO A 301 6.51 25.05 -5.92
N ILE A 302 5.27 25.20 -6.37
CA ILE A 302 4.94 25.71 -7.70
C ILE A 302 4.31 27.09 -7.51
N PRO A 303 4.91 28.15 -8.02
CA PRO A 303 4.29 29.46 -7.99
C PRO A 303 3.10 29.51 -8.93
N VAL A 304 1.96 29.92 -8.41
CA VAL A 304 0.73 30.14 -9.15
C VAL A 304 0.39 31.62 -9.07
N SER A 305 0.26 32.27 -10.21
CA SER A 305 -0.21 33.65 -10.23
C SER A 305 -1.70 33.68 -9.88
N THR A 306 -2.04 34.42 -8.83
CA THR A 306 -3.44 34.59 -8.42
C THR A 306 -3.74 36.09 -8.34
N GLY A 307 -4.51 36.59 -9.29
CA GLY A 307 -5.09 37.95 -9.25
C GLY A 307 -4.31 39.08 -9.92
N ASP A 308 -5.02 40.17 -10.14
CA ASP A 308 -4.55 41.39 -10.77
C ASP A 308 -3.45 42.15 -9.93
N ASP A 309 -3.30 41.78 -8.68
CA ASP A 309 -2.38 42.46 -7.73
C ASP A 309 -0.93 41.94 -7.76
N GLY A 310 -0.61 40.98 -8.64
CA GLY A 310 0.78 40.46 -8.77
C GLY A 310 1.26 39.62 -7.57
N ALA A 311 0.37 39.25 -6.65
CA ALA A 311 0.71 38.38 -5.54
C ALA A 311 0.99 36.96 -6.04
N ILE A 312 2.15 36.40 -5.70
CA ILE A 312 2.54 35.05 -6.04
C ILE A 312 2.01 34.12 -4.95
N SER A 313 1.02 33.30 -5.27
CA SER A 313 0.62 32.17 -4.45
C SER A 313 1.48 30.96 -4.76
N VAL A 314 1.78 30.14 -3.76
CA VAL A 314 2.61 28.94 -3.91
C VAL A 314 1.77 27.71 -3.59
N THR A 315 1.70 26.77 -4.54
CA THR A 315 1.07 25.46 -4.32
C THR A 315 2.16 24.40 -4.21
N PHE A 316 2.10 23.60 -3.15
CA PHE A 316 3.04 22.50 -2.94
C PHE A 316 2.56 21.26 -3.65
N LYS A 317 3.42 20.64 -4.45
CA LYS A 317 3.16 19.37 -5.13
C LYS A 317 4.06 18.28 -4.61
N LYS A 318 3.46 17.16 -4.20
CA LYS A 318 4.17 15.98 -3.70
C LYS A 318 4.93 15.30 -4.82
N TYR A 319 6.13 14.80 -4.51
CA TYR A 319 6.93 13.95 -5.38
C TYR A 319 7.63 12.88 -4.57
N GLY A 320 8.08 11.81 -5.21
CA GLY A 320 8.77 10.69 -4.58
C GLY A 320 8.19 9.34 -4.98
N VAL A 321 8.32 8.35 -4.11
CA VAL A 321 7.82 6.99 -4.32
C VAL A 321 6.54 6.82 -3.54
N GLY A 322 5.43 6.67 -4.25
CA GLY A 322 4.08 6.46 -3.72
C GLY A 322 3.59 5.05 -4.01
N LEU A 323 2.97 4.42 -3.03
CA LEU A 323 2.33 3.11 -3.14
C LEU A 323 1.01 3.14 -2.40
N GLY A 324 -0.08 2.89 -3.12
CA GLY A 324 -1.40 2.65 -2.54
C GLY A 324 -1.88 1.28 -2.97
N PHE A 325 -2.49 0.51 -2.06
CA PHE A 325 -3.09 -0.76 -2.43
C PHE A 325 -4.21 -1.18 -1.48
N THR A 326 -5.11 -2.01 -2.02
CA THR A 326 -6.18 -2.67 -1.27
C THR A 326 -6.11 -4.16 -1.55
N PRO A 327 -5.68 -4.99 -0.59
CA PRO A 327 -5.64 -6.43 -0.74
C PRO A 327 -6.97 -7.06 -0.33
N VAL A 328 -7.38 -8.13 -1.00
CA VAL A 328 -8.46 -9.02 -0.56
C VAL A 328 -7.94 -10.45 -0.61
N VAL A 329 -7.80 -11.08 0.54
CA VAL A 329 -7.40 -12.50 0.62
C VAL A 329 -8.63 -13.35 0.35
N MET A 330 -8.53 -14.20 -0.67
CA MET A 330 -9.56 -15.14 -1.08
C MET A 330 -9.30 -16.52 -0.49
N THR A 331 -10.25 -17.43 -0.69
CA THR A 331 -10.07 -18.86 -0.41
C THR A 331 -8.84 -19.40 -1.14
N GLU A 332 -8.13 -20.35 -0.54
CA GLU A 332 -6.91 -20.99 -1.08
C GLU A 332 -5.64 -20.12 -1.10
N GLY A 333 -5.59 -19.02 -0.32
CA GLY A 333 -4.39 -18.18 -0.22
C GLY A 333 -4.12 -17.32 -1.44
N ARG A 334 -5.10 -17.16 -2.35
CA ARG A 334 -5.05 -16.22 -3.46
C ARG A 334 -5.36 -14.83 -2.97
N ILE A 335 -4.69 -13.85 -3.52
CA ILE A 335 -4.81 -12.44 -3.12
C ILE A 335 -5.21 -11.64 -4.34
N SER A 336 -6.38 -11.01 -4.28
CA SER A 336 -6.78 -9.96 -5.21
C SER A 336 -6.23 -8.64 -4.72
N LEU A 337 -5.57 -7.89 -5.60
CA LEU A 337 -4.86 -6.66 -5.29
C LEU A 337 -5.29 -5.55 -6.23
N GLN A 338 -5.85 -4.50 -5.68
CA GLN A 338 -5.96 -3.23 -6.38
C GLN A 338 -4.77 -2.36 -6.01
N ILE A 339 -3.93 -2.01 -6.99
CA ILE A 339 -2.64 -1.36 -6.77
C ILE A 339 -2.59 -0.05 -7.53
N ALA A 340 -2.09 0.99 -6.86
CA ALA A 340 -1.72 2.28 -7.44
C ALA A 340 -0.28 2.59 -7.02
N THR A 341 0.66 2.58 -7.95
CA THR A 341 2.06 2.92 -7.71
C THR A 341 2.45 4.16 -8.52
N GLU A 342 3.22 5.03 -7.90
CA GLU A 342 3.74 6.25 -8.51
C GLU A 342 5.18 6.46 -8.08
N VAL A 343 6.06 6.69 -9.07
CA VAL A 343 7.43 7.14 -8.86
C VAL A 343 7.59 8.45 -9.58
N SER A 344 7.89 9.51 -8.85
CA SER A 344 8.08 10.86 -9.38
C SER A 344 9.37 11.47 -8.89
N GLU A 345 10.09 12.09 -9.80
CA GLU A 345 11.39 12.73 -9.55
C GLU A 345 11.45 14.10 -10.20
N LEU A 346 12.21 15.01 -9.58
CA LEU A 346 12.47 16.32 -10.14
C LEU A 346 13.53 16.21 -11.24
N THR A 347 13.26 16.83 -12.39
CA THR A 347 14.17 16.81 -13.54
C THR A 347 14.38 18.23 -14.08
N GLN A 348 15.52 18.43 -14.74
CA GLN A 348 15.77 19.67 -15.49
C GLN A 348 15.11 19.64 -16.88
N GLU A 349 14.74 18.47 -17.35
CA GLU A 349 13.95 18.32 -18.58
C GLU A 349 12.55 18.88 -18.36
N GLY A 350 12.14 19.83 -19.21
CA GLY A 350 10.86 20.54 -19.04
C GLY A 350 10.87 21.61 -17.93
N ALA A 351 12.03 21.97 -17.39
CA ALA A 351 12.14 23.08 -16.46
C ALA A 351 11.73 24.40 -17.12
N VAL A 352 10.95 25.21 -16.41
CA VAL A 352 10.50 26.52 -16.86
C VAL A 352 11.24 27.60 -16.09
N SER A 353 11.90 28.48 -16.82
CA SER A 353 12.53 29.66 -16.22
C SER A 353 11.56 30.83 -16.24
N VAL A 354 11.20 31.33 -15.06
CA VAL A 354 10.34 32.50 -14.89
C VAL A 354 11.26 33.70 -14.57
N SER A 355 11.30 34.66 -15.46
CA SER A 355 12.04 35.91 -15.22
C SER A 355 11.18 36.86 -14.38
N SER A 356 11.67 37.23 -13.20
CA SER A 356 11.03 38.25 -12.36
C SER A 356 11.38 39.63 -12.82
N VAL A 357 10.49 40.59 -12.59
CA VAL A 357 10.75 42.03 -12.76
C VAL A 357 11.88 42.42 -11.79
N GLY A 358 13.09 42.58 -12.30
CA GLY A 358 14.31 42.82 -11.50
C GLY A 358 15.53 42.00 -11.90
N GLY A 359 15.42 41.16 -12.97
CA GLY A 359 16.55 40.45 -13.56
C GLY A 359 16.96 39.13 -12.90
N THR A 360 16.23 38.68 -11.89
CA THR A 360 16.46 37.37 -11.27
C THR A 360 15.57 36.32 -11.96
N SER A 361 16.16 35.33 -12.58
CA SER A 361 15.42 34.18 -13.14
C SER A 361 15.31 33.06 -12.11
N VAL A 362 14.10 32.59 -11.87
CA VAL A 362 13.83 31.39 -11.05
C VAL A 362 13.54 30.24 -11.99
N SER A 363 14.35 29.20 -11.90
CA SER A 363 14.09 27.95 -12.64
C SER A 363 13.23 26.99 -11.82
N ILE A 364 12.10 26.62 -12.35
CA ILE A 364 11.19 25.63 -11.76
C ILE A 364 11.47 24.28 -12.44
N PRO A 365 11.91 23.25 -11.70
CA PRO A 365 12.20 21.94 -12.30
C PRO A 365 10.92 21.28 -12.83
N GLY A 366 11.06 20.47 -13.86
CA GLY A 366 10.02 19.58 -14.35
C GLY A 366 9.82 18.39 -13.40
N LEU A 367 8.72 17.68 -13.58
CA LEU A 367 8.41 16.46 -12.81
C LEU A 367 8.31 15.28 -13.79
N LYS A 368 9.24 14.33 -13.70
CA LYS A 368 9.17 13.05 -14.42
C LYS A 368 8.38 12.05 -13.59
N VAL A 369 7.25 11.58 -14.10
CA VAL A 369 6.29 10.74 -13.36
C VAL A 369 6.10 9.41 -14.07
N ARG A 370 6.17 8.32 -13.30
CA ARG A 370 5.85 6.97 -13.72
C ARG A 370 4.74 6.45 -12.83
N ARG A 371 3.57 6.19 -13.39
CA ARG A 371 2.39 5.77 -12.64
C ARG A 371 1.76 4.54 -13.26
N ALA A 372 1.41 3.56 -12.42
CA ALA A 372 0.65 2.40 -12.82
C ALA A 372 -0.52 2.18 -11.84
N HIS A 373 -1.70 1.90 -12.39
CA HIS A 373 -2.90 1.55 -11.64
C HIS A 373 -3.52 0.32 -12.28
N THR A 374 -3.70 -0.74 -11.49
CA THR A 374 -4.23 -2.01 -12.00
C THR A 374 -4.84 -2.84 -10.87
N THR A 375 -5.65 -3.83 -11.26
CA THR A 375 -6.16 -4.86 -10.36
C THR A 375 -5.69 -6.22 -10.88
N VAL A 376 -5.04 -7.00 -10.02
CA VAL A 376 -4.47 -8.30 -10.37
C VAL A 376 -4.75 -9.31 -9.27
N GLU A 377 -4.70 -10.58 -9.63
CA GLU A 377 -4.87 -11.68 -8.70
C GLU A 377 -3.69 -12.64 -8.81
N MET A 378 -3.12 -13.02 -7.65
CA MET A 378 -1.95 -13.90 -7.60
C MET A 378 -1.85 -14.64 -6.27
N PRO A 379 -1.12 -15.77 -6.21
CA PRO A 379 -0.85 -16.45 -4.94
C PRO A 379 0.14 -15.67 -4.08
N SER A 380 0.13 -15.92 -2.78
CA SER A 380 1.13 -15.39 -1.84
C SER A 380 2.54 -15.83 -2.24
N GLY A 381 3.49 -14.89 -2.31
CA GLY A 381 4.87 -15.12 -2.75
C GLY A 381 5.07 -15.14 -4.28
N GLY A 382 4.00 -15.15 -5.07
CA GLY A 382 4.07 -15.02 -6.53
C GLY A 382 4.45 -13.60 -6.95
N SER A 383 5.21 -13.46 -8.05
CA SER A 383 5.58 -12.16 -8.62
C SER A 383 4.99 -12.00 -10.01
N LEU A 384 4.47 -10.81 -10.30
CA LEU A 384 3.90 -10.47 -11.60
C LEU A 384 4.43 -9.10 -12.07
N ALA A 385 4.83 -9.02 -13.32
CA ALA A 385 5.10 -7.74 -13.96
C ALA A 385 3.76 -7.11 -14.39
N ILE A 386 3.41 -5.99 -13.74
CA ILE A 386 2.12 -5.30 -13.97
C ILE A 386 2.21 -4.19 -15.01
N ALA A 387 3.40 -3.64 -15.23
CA ALA A 387 3.65 -2.62 -16.24
C ALA A 387 5.08 -2.72 -16.76
N GLY A 388 5.27 -2.30 -17.99
CA GLY A 388 6.58 -2.20 -18.63
C GLY A 388 6.55 -1.20 -19.76
N LEU A 389 7.71 -0.60 -20.05
CA LEU A 389 7.94 0.30 -21.17
C LEU A 389 9.30 -0.02 -21.78
N LEU A 390 9.34 -0.09 -23.10
CA LEU A 390 10.57 -0.09 -23.89
C LEU A 390 10.46 1.06 -24.88
N SER A 391 11.36 2.04 -24.76
CA SER A 391 11.49 3.15 -25.70
C SER A 391 12.90 3.13 -26.30
N ASP A 392 13.00 3.29 -27.61
CA ASP A 392 14.26 3.36 -28.36
C ASP A 392 14.16 4.53 -29.34
N ASP A 393 14.80 5.63 -28.96
CA ASP A 393 14.84 6.85 -29.76
C ASP A 393 16.22 6.99 -30.41
N ALA A 394 16.26 6.89 -31.72
CA ALA A 394 17.49 7.05 -32.49
C ALA A 394 17.39 8.25 -33.44
N ARG A 395 18.35 9.17 -33.33
CA ARG A 395 18.47 10.35 -34.18
C ARG A 395 19.80 10.33 -34.89
N GLN A 396 19.78 10.48 -36.19
CA GLN A 396 20.99 10.61 -37.02
C GLN A 396 20.87 11.85 -37.88
N GLY A 397 21.83 12.75 -37.76
CA GLY A 397 21.96 13.96 -38.55
C GLY A 397 23.25 13.94 -39.34
N PHE A 398 23.20 14.48 -40.54
CA PHE A 398 24.38 14.81 -41.33
C PHE A 398 24.32 16.28 -41.71
N SER A 399 25.40 16.99 -41.46
CA SER A 399 25.59 18.35 -41.90
C SER A 399 26.90 18.42 -42.68
N GLY A 400 26.91 19.19 -43.75
CA GLY A 400 28.12 19.30 -44.60
C GLY A 400 27.99 20.39 -45.64
N LEU A 401 29.11 20.71 -46.25
CA LEU A 401 29.17 21.72 -47.30
C LEU A 401 28.54 21.19 -48.59
N PRO A 402 27.59 21.92 -49.19
CA PRO A 402 26.94 21.53 -50.42
C PRO A 402 27.96 21.38 -51.52
N GLY A 403 27.89 20.28 -52.27
CA GLY A 403 28.84 19.93 -53.35
C GLY A 403 30.07 19.17 -52.86
N LEU A 404 30.83 19.73 -51.92
CA LEU A 404 32.08 19.10 -51.43
C LEU A 404 31.82 17.90 -50.51
N GLY A 405 30.75 17.93 -49.71
CA GLY A 405 30.36 16.80 -48.86
C GLY A 405 29.97 15.51 -49.62
N ASN A 406 29.68 15.60 -50.91
CA ASN A 406 29.29 14.47 -51.78
C ASN A 406 30.45 13.84 -52.55
N LEU A 407 31.66 14.36 -52.40
CA LEU A 407 32.83 13.80 -53.08
C LEU A 407 33.18 12.42 -52.54
N PRO A 408 33.48 11.43 -53.41
CA PRO A 408 33.92 10.12 -52.96
C PRO A 408 35.24 10.25 -52.20
N ILE A 409 35.36 9.58 -51.06
CA ILE A 409 36.51 9.57 -50.13
C ILE A 409 36.73 10.91 -49.45
N LEU A 410 36.92 12.03 -50.18
CA LEU A 410 37.20 13.34 -49.64
C LEU A 410 35.99 14.03 -48.99
N GLY A 411 34.78 13.64 -49.36
CA GLY A 411 33.56 14.22 -48.78
C GLY A 411 33.42 14.00 -47.27
N ALA A 412 34.10 12.99 -46.70
CA ALA A 412 34.14 12.76 -45.26
C ALA A 412 34.80 13.91 -44.46
N LEU A 413 35.72 14.70 -45.12
CA LEU A 413 36.39 15.84 -44.55
C LEU A 413 35.50 17.10 -44.50
N PHE A 414 34.38 17.11 -45.25
CA PHE A 414 33.48 18.27 -45.41
C PHE A 414 32.09 18.00 -44.91
N ARG A 415 31.90 16.93 -44.10
CA ARG A 415 30.64 16.57 -43.47
C ARG A 415 30.84 16.21 -42.01
N SER A 416 29.86 16.55 -41.19
CA SER A 416 29.75 16.11 -39.81
C SER A 416 28.59 15.15 -39.66
N ARG A 417 28.79 14.15 -38.84
CA ARG A 417 27.76 13.17 -38.46
C ARG A 417 27.48 13.32 -36.96
N ASP A 418 26.21 13.49 -36.64
CA ASP A 418 25.68 13.46 -35.26
C ASP A 418 24.76 12.25 -35.15
N TYR A 419 25.09 11.37 -34.22
CA TYR A 419 24.30 10.19 -33.91
C TYR A 419 24.00 10.18 -32.41
N GLN A 420 22.72 10.16 -32.07
CA GLN A 420 22.22 10.08 -30.70
C GLN A 420 21.25 8.92 -30.62
N ARG A 421 21.40 8.09 -29.61
CA ARG A 421 20.47 7.01 -29.30
C ARG A 421 20.17 7.00 -27.81
N GLY A 422 18.89 7.05 -27.44
CA GLY A 422 18.37 6.87 -26.11
C GLY A 422 17.49 5.64 -26.03
N GLN A 423 17.81 4.73 -25.13
CA GLN A 423 16.99 3.56 -24.84
C GLN A 423 16.55 3.61 -23.40
N THR A 424 15.25 3.46 -23.17
CA THR A 424 14.67 3.40 -21.82
C THR A 424 13.88 2.12 -21.66
N GLU A 425 14.22 1.34 -20.66
CA GLU A 425 13.52 0.12 -20.27
C GLU A 425 12.97 0.32 -18.87
N LEU A 426 11.67 0.16 -18.69
CA LEU A 426 10.97 0.24 -17.39
C LEU A 426 10.23 -1.05 -17.14
N VAL A 427 10.30 -1.57 -15.92
CA VAL A 427 9.48 -2.68 -15.46
C VAL A 427 8.96 -2.41 -14.05
N VAL A 428 7.69 -2.74 -13.81
CA VAL A 428 7.05 -2.69 -12.49
C VAL A 428 6.61 -4.09 -12.13
N ILE A 429 7.20 -4.64 -11.06
CA ILE A 429 6.93 -5.98 -10.55
C ILE A 429 6.29 -5.87 -9.18
N VAL A 430 5.28 -6.67 -8.92
CA VAL A 430 4.58 -6.75 -7.64
C VAL A 430 4.65 -8.16 -7.06
N THR A 431 4.79 -8.25 -5.75
CA THR A 431 4.85 -9.51 -5.00
C THR A 431 4.14 -9.35 -3.67
N PRO A 432 2.96 -9.94 -3.48
CA PRO A 432 2.26 -9.96 -2.21
C PRO A 432 2.69 -11.12 -1.34
N TYR A 433 2.66 -10.93 -0.03
CA TYR A 433 2.90 -11.95 0.98
C TYR A 433 1.83 -11.88 2.06
N ILE A 434 1.24 -13.01 2.41
CA ILE A 434 0.42 -13.11 3.62
C ILE A 434 1.38 -13.21 4.79
N ILE A 435 1.28 -12.27 5.74
CA ILE A 435 2.20 -12.17 6.87
C ILE A 435 1.47 -12.24 8.20
N LYS A 436 2.22 -12.63 9.23
CA LYS A 436 1.76 -12.60 10.62
C LYS A 436 2.64 -11.63 11.43
N PRO A 437 2.07 -10.91 12.40
CA PRO A 437 2.85 -10.04 13.26
C PRO A 437 3.88 -10.86 14.07
N VAL A 438 5.10 -10.34 14.16
CA VAL A 438 6.20 -10.97 14.90
C VAL A 438 6.65 -10.09 16.05
N ALA A 439 7.31 -10.68 17.04
CA ALA A 439 7.88 -9.93 18.17
C ALA A 439 8.93 -8.94 17.68
N ARG A 440 8.97 -7.74 18.28
CA ARG A 440 9.92 -6.67 17.93
C ARG A 440 11.38 -7.11 17.87
N SER A 441 11.77 -8.07 18.72
CA SER A 441 13.15 -8.62 18.75
C SER A 441 13.56 -9.35 17.48
N LYS A 442 12.62 -9.72 16.62
CA LYS A 442 12.85 -10.36 15.32
C LYS A 442 12.91 -9.37 14.16
N LEU A 443 12.58 -8.09 14.40
CA LEU A 443 12.60 -7.05 13.39
C LEU A 443 13.92 -6.30 13.44
N ALA A 444 14.66 -6.30 12.32
CA ALA A 444 15.90 -5.54 12.17
C ALA A 444 15.61 -4.09 11.75
N ARG A 445 16.35 -3.14 12.32
CA ARG A 445 16.33 -1.73 11.92
C ARG A 445 17.67 -1.35 11.29
N PRO A 446 17.67 -0.34 10.40
CA PRO A 446 18.91 0.14 9.76
C PRO A 446 19.95 0.64 10.77
N ASP A 447 19.48 1.13 11.94
CA ASP A 447 20.30 1.74 12.99
C ASP A 447 20.70 0.77 14.12
N ASP A 448 20.25 -0.49 14.11
CA ASP A 448 20.46 -1.45 15.20
C ASP A 448 21.94 -1.70 15.54
N ASN A 449 22.86 -1.51 14.60
CA ASN A 449 24.30 -1.70 14.80
C ASN A 449 25.12 -0.44 14.49
N PHE A 450 24.47 0.71 14.38
CA PHE A 450 25.15 1.97 14.14
C PHE A 450 25.63 2.58 15.45
N GLN A 451 26.95 2.75 15.59
CA GLN A 451 27.57 3.54 16.64
C GLN A 451 28.42 4.64 16.01
N PRO A 452 28.18 5.91 16.34
CA PRO A 452 29.01 7.01 15.85
C PRO A 452 30.46 6.80 16.32
N SER A 453 31.42 7.13 15.46
CA SER A 453 32.83 7.14 15.86
C SER A 453 33.10 8.22 16.90
N THR A 454 34.08 8.01 17.77
CA THR A 454 34.58 9.07 18.64
C THR A 454 35.37 10.09 17.82
N ASP A 455 35.46 11.36 18.29
CA ASP A 455 36.16 12.44 17.60
C ASP A 455 37.58 12.07 17.21
N ALA A 456 38.32 11.37 18.09
CA ALA A 456 39.65 10.86 17.82
C ALA A 456 39.69 9.86 16.65
N GLN A 457 38.68 9.00 16.52
CA GLN A 457 38.59 8.02 15.42
C GLN A 457 38.13 8.66 14.12
N ALA A 458 37.25 9.66 14.20
CA ALA A 458 36.81 10.43 13.03
C ALA A 458 37.97 11.25 12.45
N ILE A 459 38.72 11.98 13.30
CA ILE A 459 39.80 12.88 12.89
C ILE A 459 41.06 12.11 12.47
N LEU A 460 41.52 11.17 13.30
CA LEU A 460 42.78 10.46 13.06
C LEU A 460 42.68 9.30 12.06
N MET A 461 41.57 8.59 12.07
CA MET A 461 41.40 7.38 11.27
C MET A 461 40.37 7.54 10.12
N LYS A 462 39.77 8.70 9.92
CA LYS A 462 38.70 8.96 8.94
C LYS A 462 37.56 7.93 9.02
N LYS A 463 37.27 7.39 10.21
CA LYS A 463 36.17 6.43 10.40
C LYS A 463 34.88 7.18 10.72
N MET A 464 33.85 7.00 9.93
CA MET A 464 32.52 7.59 10.15
C MET A 464 31.70 6.79 11.19
N ASN A 465 31.98 5.49 11.35
CA ASN A 465 31.32 4.60 12.29
C ASN A 465 32.31 3.71 13.03
N ARG A 466 31.93 3.27 14.21
CA ARG A 466 32.79 2.47 15.07
C ARG A 466 32.73 0.98 14.80
N ILE A 467 31.54 0.43 14.54
CA ILE A 467 31.31 -0.98 14.27
C ILE A 467 30.12 -1.14 13.35
N TYR A 468 30.32 -1.90 12.29
CA TYR A 468 29.27 -2.53 11.49
C TYR A 468 29.36 -4.03 11.71
N ALA A 469 29.13 -4.50 12.95
CA ALA A 469 29.09 -5.91 13.24
C ALA A 469 27.63 -6.36 13.28
N PRO A 470 27.24 -7.46 12.62
CA PRO A 470 25.92 -8.04 12.82
C PRO A 470 25.76 -8.40 14.31
N SER A 471 24.60 -8.08 14.88
CA SER A 471 24.27 -8.45 16.26
C SER A 471 24.47 -9.96 16.46
N ARG A 472 25.24 -10.35 17.45
CA ARG A 472 25.51 -11.75 17.80
C ARG A 472 24.28 -12.55 18.24
N THR A 473 23.12 -11.89 18.36
CA THR A 473 21.84 -12.47 18.78
C THR A 473 20.90 -12.77 17.61
N ALA A 474 21.23 -12.39 16.39
CA ALA A 474 20.48 -12.84 15.23
C ALA A 474 20.88 -14.28 14.90
N ALA A 475 19.92 -15.20 14.93
CA ALA A 475 20.09 -16.54 14.39
C ALA A 475 20.69 -16.42 12.97
N PRO A 476 21.58 -17.33 12.54
CA PRO A 476 22.18 -17.25 11.21
C PRO A 476 21.06 -17.25 10.18
N ALA A 477 20.98 -16.16 9.40
CA ALA A 477 20.09 -16.08 8.27
C ALA A 477 20.43 -17.24 7.32
N PRO A 478 19.44 -17.94 6.74
CA PRO A 478 19.72 -18.98 5.78
C PRO A 478 20.60 -18.40 4.67
N ALA A 479 21.67 -19.12 4.35
CA ALA A 479 22.67 -18.71 3.39
C ALA A 479 22.01 -18.40 2.05
N GLY A 480 22.03 -17.15 1.62
CA GLY A 480 21.60 -16.79 0.27
C GLY A 480 21.04 -15.38 0.06
N HIS A 481 20.60 -14.66 1.09
CA HIS A 481 20.04 -13.32 0.88
C HIS A 481 20.63 -12.31 1.87
N PRO A 482 21.17 -11.15 1.40
CA PRO A 482 21.57 -10.08 2.30
C PRO A 482 20.32 -9.63 3.08
N ALA A 483 20.46 -9.53 4.40
CA ALA A 483 19.41 -9.09 5.30
C ALA A 483 18.80 -7.79 4.78
N ARG A 484 17.58 -7.86 4.24
CA ARG A 484 16.82 -6.71 3.81
C ARG A 484 15.99 -6.21 4.99
N VAL A 485 16.02 -4.90 5.17
CA VAL A 485 15.39 -4.19 6.28
C VAL A 485 13.88 -4.50 6.32
N GLY A 486 13.40 -4.98 7.46
CA GLY A 486 11.99 -4.84 7.85
C GLY A 486 11.11 -6.09 7.84
N TYR A 487 11.45 -7.21 7.15
CA TYR A 487 10.56 -8.38 7.09
C TYR A 487 11.35 -9.69 7.12
N VAL A 488 10.88 -10.64 7.95
CA VAL A 488 11.26 -12.04 7.85
C VAL A 488 10.26 -12.71 6.90
N LEU A 489 10.74 -13.13 5.75
CA LEU A 489 9.98 -13.96 4.82
C LEU A 489 10.24 -15.41 5.20
N ASP A 490 9.18 -16.15 5.56
CA ASP A 490 9.21 -17.61 5.73
C ASP A 490 9.24 -18.30 4.37
#